data_8186ecd398004dba9f488c2c647ebd53
#
_entry.id   8186ecd398004dba9f488c2c647ebd53
#
_cell.length_a   1.000
_cell.length_b   1.000
_cell.length_c   1.000
_cell.angle_alpha   90.00
_cell.angle_beta   90.00
_cell.angle_gamma   90.00
#
_symmetry.space_group_name_H-M   'P 1'
#
loop_
_entity.id
_entity.type
_entity.pdbx_description
1 polymer ?
#
loop_
_entity_poly.entity_id
_entity_poly.type
_entity_poly.pdbx_seq_one_letter_code
_entity_poly.pdbx_strand_id
1 'polypeptide(L)'
;MSGIMGYMDDILPYIDKIVKEQFNQDISVECSRPDPKFGDLATNVALQLAGPLGKNPREIAEQIAEKLRSEADFAEVSVAGPGFINIRLSDSALLESLRARPATRRQGQVAVIETNCPNPFKAMHIGHALNSTLADTMANLLAVSGAAVHRVSYHGDVGTHVGKSMWAILRAIDRDPAKLDEIPPEKRNEFMSRMYVEGSKAAKESPEARAEIDELAKQSFILDDPIYKQVYEICKQWSYDEIDANVARLGNVPIERRYAESETEELGKALIIEKTPKVFKKSDGAYIFEGSKYGSFDNIFIGSHGNGLYGAHDMGLIQLKHQNFPNLDLSVTVNGEEQAAYFRGVIAASELAIPELKGKLFNYATGLVKLSTGKMSSRTGEVVTIEWLFNEFAKAIAAHGGDASEEIVAGALRYQFLKVKIGSDVVFDINEAVSLTGNTGSYLQYAHARARRVLEKSAQTPVFPQVMYDEDRTLIRKLSEYRETVEQAAQGLEPHHICTYLFELAQEFNRYYEHHQVIGNDKEAHRIAIVALYADILKAGLAILGISAPNEM
;
A
#
# COMPACT_ATOMS: atom_id res chain seq x y z
N MET A 1 -4.37 13.42 -37.18
CA MET A 1 -4.55 13.92 -35.81
C MET A 1 -3.15 14.08 -35.22
N SER A 2 -2.61 15.28 -35.24
CA SER A 2 -1.33 15.56 -34.55
C SER A 2 -1.66 15.79 -33.07
N GLY A 3 -1.71 14.74 -32.31
CA GLY A 3 -1.68 14.83 -30.84
C GLY A 3 -0.28 15.33 -30.45
N ILE A 4 -0.19 16.28 -29.53
CA ILE A 4 1.06 16.77 -28.98
C ILE A 4 1.73 15.63 -28.23
N MET A 5 2.90 15.18 -28.69
CA MET A 5 3.70 14.13 -28.05
C MET A 5 4.42 14.69 -26.83
N GLY A 6 3.76 14.71 -25.69
CA GLY A 6 4.32 15.19 -24.44
C GLY A 6 4.66 14.08 -23.42
N TYR A 7 4.34 12.85 -23.75
CA TYR A 7 4.39 11.72 -22.82
C TYR A 7 5.25 10.56 -23.30
N MET A 8 5.81 9.78 -22.35
CA MET A 8 6.49 8.53 -22.68
C MET A 8 5.58 7.60 -23.49
N ASP A 9 4.29 7.47 -23.13
CA ASP A 9 3.30 6.64 -23.83
C ASP A 9 3.01 7.10 -25.27
N ASP A 10 3.22 8.37 -25.60
CA ASP A 10 3.06 8.89 -26.95
C ASP A 10 4.37 8.83 -27.75
N ILE A 11 5.51 9.00 -27.07
CA ILE A 11 6.84 8.97 -27.66
C ILE A 11 7.32 7.55 -27.95
N LEU A 12 7.04 6.59 -27.05
CA LEU A 12 7.45 5.19 -27.22
C LEU A 12 6.88 4.57 -28.51
N PRO A 13 5.56 4.64 -28.82
CA PRO A 13 5.01 4.13 -30.06
C PRO A 13 5.57 4.81 -31.31
N TYR A 14 5.96 6.09 -31.18
CA TYR A 14 6.60 6.82 -32.26
C TYR A 14 8.02 6.33 -32.54
N ILE A 15 8.82 6.09 -31.50
CA ILE A 15 10.16 5.51 -31.65
C ILE A 15 10.05 4.05 -32.14
N ASP A 16 9.09 3.26 -31.64
CA ASP A 16 8.83 1.89 -32.12
C ASP A 16 8.52 1.89 -33.62
N LYS A 17 7.70 2.84 -34.09
CA LYS A 17 7.39 3.01 -35.50
C LYS A 17 8.63 3.29 -36.33
N ILE A 18 9.48 4.23 -35.89
CA ILE A 18 10.76 4.55 -36.56
C ILE A 18 11.64 3.29 -36.62
N VAL A 19 11.77 2.54 -35.53
CA VAL A 19 12.55 1.31 -35.45
C VAL A 19 12.05 0.27 -36.44
N LYS A 20 10.73 0.06 -36.50
CA LYS A 20 10.10 -0.88 -37.40
C LYS A 20 10.26 -0.50 -38.86
N GLU A 21 10.05 0.79 -39.21
CA GLU A 21 10.15 1.28 -40.57
C GLU A 21 11.60 1.29 -41.10
N GLN A 22 12.60 1.67 -40.28
CA GLN A 22 13.98 1.81 -40.73
C GLN A 22 14.81 0.54 -40.60
N PHE A 23 14.55 -0.28 -39.59
CA PHE A 23 15.38 -1.42 -39.26
C PHE A 23 14.67 -2.76 -39.37
N ASN A 24 13.35 -2.76 -39.62
CA ASN A 24 12.51 -3.96 -39.68
C ASN A 24 12.70 -4.87 -38.44
N GLN A 25 12.83 -4.24 -37.26
CA GLN A 25 12.97 -4.91 -35.97
C GLN A 25 11.73 -4.64 -35.13
N ASP A 26 11.32 -5.65 -34.35
CA ASP A 26 10.22 -5.58 -33.39
C ASP A 26 10.83 -5.73 -31.99
N ILE A 27 11.18 -4.62 -31.36
CA ILE A 27 11.74 -4.54 -30.03
C ILE A 27 10.88 -3.61 -29.16
N SER A 28 10.84 -3.88 -27.88
CA SER A 28 10.19 -2.98 -26.93
C SER A 28 11.15 -1.81 -26.63
N VAL A 29 10.79 -0.62 -27.07
CA VAL A 29 11.54 0.60 -26.74
C VAL A 29 11.25 1.02 -25.31
N GLU A 30 12.30 1.34 -24.58
CA GLU A 30 12.22 1.91 -23.24
C GLU A 30 12.79 3.33 -23.24
N CYS A 31 12.10 4.23 -22.54
CA CYS A 31 12.57 5.57 -22.21
C CYS A 31 12.72 5.72 -20.71
N SER A 32 13.66 6.58 -20.32
CA SER A 32 13.89 6.96 -18.92
C SER A 32 14.03 8.48 -18.78
N ARG A 33 13.87 8.99 -17.56
CA ARG A 33 14.15 10.39 -17.22
C ARG A 33 15.63 10.52 -16.84
N PRO A 34 16.46 11.13 -17.69
CA PRO A 34 17.87 11.35 -17.37
C PRO A 34 18.06 12.52 -16.40
N ASP A 35 19.31 12.74 -15.95
CA ASP A 35 19.69 14.01 -15.30
C ASP A 35 19.26 15.18 -16.20
N PRO A 36 18.64 16.25 -15.69
CA PRO A 36 18.10 17.38 -16.46
C PRO A 36 19.05 17.99 -17.47
N LYS A 37 20.35 17.94 -17.22
CA LYS A 37 21.39 18.41 -18.17
C LYS A 37 21.44 17.64 -19.49
N PHE A 38 20.91 16.42 -19.53
CA PHE A 38 20.86 15.58 -20.72
C PHE A 38 19.53 15.66 -21.49
N GLY A 39 18.54 16.36 -20.97
CA GLY A 39 17.22 16.49 -21.56
C GLY A 39 16.09 15.98 -20.66
N ASP A 40 14.92 15.82 -21.23
CA ASP A 40 13.71 15.41 -20.50
C ASP A 40 13.50 13.89 -20.55
N LEU A 41 13.92 13.26 -21.66
CA LEU A 41 13.82 11.80 -21.88
C LEU A 41 15.11 11.27 -22.49
N ALA A 42 15.40 10.00 -22.24
CA ALA A 42 16.51 9.28 -22.88
C ALA A 42 16.09 7.85 -23.22
N THR A 43 16.60 7.33 -24.35
CA THR A 43 16.43 5.92 -24.72
C THR A 43 17.76 5.28 -25.12
N ASN A 44 17.89 3.99 -24.81
CA ASN A 44 19.02 3.16 -25.19
C ASN A 44 18.70 2.22 -26.38
N VAL A 45 17.63 2.49 -27.10
CA VAL A 45 17.10 1.63 -28.17
C VAL A 45 18.15 1.28 -29.22
N ALA A 46 19.06 2.21 -29.57
CA ALA A 46 20.12 1.95 -30.52
C ALA A 46 21.15 0.91 -30.01
N LEU A 47 21.39 0.84 -28.69
CA LEU A 47 22.24 -0.17 -28.09
C LEU A 47 21.57 -1.56 -28.16
N GLN A 48 20.25 -1.62 -28.00
CA GLN A 48 19.48 -2.87 -28.12
C GLN A 48 19.50 -3.38 -29.58
N LEU A 49 19.43 -2.49 -30.55
CA LEU A 49 19.45 -2.82 -31.98
C LEU A 49 20.84 -3.20 -32.52
N ALA A 50 21.90 -2.78 -31.88
CA ALA A 50 23.27 -2.95 -32.37
C ALA A 50 23.66 -4.43 -32.58
N GLY A 51 23.33 -5.30 -31.64
CA GLY A 51 23.59 -6.73 -31.73
C GLY A 51 22.82 -7.41 -32.87
N PRO A 52 21.48 -7.32 -32.93
CA PRO A 52 20.67 -7.89 -34.01
C PRO A 52 21.05 -7.41 -35.39
N LEU A 53 21.44 -6.13 -35.55
CA LEU A 53 21.77 -5.54 -36.83
C LEU A 53 23.26 -5.69 -37.23
N GLY A 54 24.13 -6.04 -36.29
CA GLY A 54 25.58 -6.07 -36.52
C GLY A 54 26.16 -4.70 -36.90
N LYS A 55 25.54 -3.60 -36.44
CA LYS A 55 25.92 -2.22 -36.73
C LYS A 55 26.43 -1.47 -35.51
N ASN A 56 27.16 -0.38 -35.75
CA ASN A 56 27.57 0.51 -34.68
C ASN A 56 26.34 1.18 -34.03
N PRO A 57 26.16 1.07 -32.70
CA PRO A 57 24.99 1.62 -32.02
C PRO A 57 24.90 3.15 -32.16
N ARG A 58 26.02 3.86 -32.26
CA ARG A 58 26.00 5.31 -32.47
C ARG A 58 25.48 5.69 -33.85
N GLU A 59 25.79 4.91 -34.90
CA GLU A 59 25.24 5.12 -36.25
C GLU A 59 23.73 4.88 -36.27
N ILE A 60 23.25 3.85 -35.58
CA ILE A 60 21.82 3.58 -35.40
C ILE A 60 21.14 4.73 -34.67
N ALA A 61 21.77 5.20 -33.57
CA ALA A 61 21.25 6.31 -32.78
C ALA A 61 21.10 7.61 -33.62
N GLU A 62 22.08 7.95 -34.46
CA GLU A 62 22.01 9.13 -35.34
C GLU A 62 20.88 8.99 -36.36
N GLN A 63 20.67 7.81 -36.95
CA GLN A 63 19.57 7.58 -37.88
C GLN A 63 18.20 7.77 -37.23
N ILE A 64 18.01 7.28 -36.01
CA ILE A 64 16.79 7.48 -35.24
C ILE A 64 16.65 8.97 -34.84
N ALA A 65 17.71 9.58 -34.33
CA ALA A 65 17.74 10.95 -33.88
C ALA A 65 17.41 11.93 -35.02
N GLU A 66 17.86 11.66 -36.26
CA GLU A 66 17.55 12.48 -37.44
C GLU A 66 16.03 12.56 -37.71
N LYS A 67 15.32 11.44 -37.54
CA LYS A 67 13.86 11.40 -37.66
C LYS A 67 13.17 12.13 -36.52
N LEU A 68 13.65 11.94 -35.29
CA LEU A 68 13.10 12.61 -34.11
C LEU A 68 13.28 14.14 -34.20
N ARG A 69 14.39 14.65 -34.75
CA ARG A 69 14.63 16.10 -34.93
C ARG A 69 13.62 16.77 -35.83
N SER A 70 12.89 16.03 -36.66
CA SER A 70 11.86 16.61 -37.54
C SER A 70 10.53 16.88 -36.84
N GLU A 71 10.36 16.42 -35.59
CA GLU A 71 9.13 16.57 -34.83
C GLU A 71 9.11 17.89 -34.05
N ALA A 72 8.00 18.62 -34.16
CA ALA A 72 7.83 19.93 -33.53
C ALA A 72 7.79 19.89 -31.99
N ASP A 73 7.48 18.72 -31.42
CA ASP A 73 7.40 18.53 -29.98
C ASP A 73 8.78 18.36 -29.31
N PHE A 74 9.85 18.22 -30.08
CA PHE A 74 11.22 18.10 -29.60
C PHE A 74 12.04 19.38 -29.92
N ALA A 75 12.46 20.05 -28.84
CA ALA A 75 13.33 21.22 -28.98
C ALA A 75 14.76 20.84 -29.37
N GLU A 76 15.23 19.70 -28.87
CA GLU A 76 16.58 19.17 -29.14
C GLU A 76 16.57 17.64 -29.08
N VAL A 77 17.27 16.99 -29.99
CA VAL A 77 17.57 15.56 -29.97
C VAL A 77 19.06 15.38 -30.20
N SER A 78 19.74 14.79 -29.20
CA SER A 78 21.19 14.60 -29.23
C SER A 78 21.56 13.15 -28.98
N VAL A 79 22.71 12.72 -29.54
CA VAL A 79 23.27 11.39 -29.35
C VAL A 79 24.46 11.49 -28.40
N ALA A 80 24.44 10.73 -27.31
CA ALA A 80 25.47 10.73 -26.29
C ALA A 80 26.09 9.35 -26.09
N GLY A 81 27.37 9.34 -25.69
CA GLY A 81 28.11 8.12 -25.39
C GLY A 81 28.09 7.10 -26.52
N PRO A 82 27.89 5.79 -26.21
CA PRO A 82 27.94 4.71 -27.19
C PRO A 82 26.68 4.62 -28.08
N GLY A 83 25.61 5.42 -27.83
CA GLY A 83 24.37 5.35 -28.61
C GLY A 83 23.10 5.63 -27.80
N PHE A 84 23.19 6.38 -26.70
CA PHE A 84 22.02 6.95 -26.02
C PHE A 84 21.45 8.10 -26.84
N ILE A 85 20.15 8.16 -26.97
CA ILE A 85 19.43 9.26 -27.60
C ILE A 85 18.76 10.06 -26.49
N ASN A 86 19.15 11.33 -26.35
CA ASN A 86 18.57 12.25 -25.38
C ASN A 86 17.61 13.22 -26.11
N ILE A 87 16.44 13.44 -25.52
CA ILE A 87 15.38 14.26 -26.08
C ILE A 87 15.03 15.36 -25.08
N ARG A 88 15.07 16.60 -25.53
CA ARG A 88 14.52 17.76 -24.83
C ARG A 88 13.20 18.13 -25.48
N LEU A 89 12.13 18.13 -24.70
CA LEU A 89 10.80 18.52 -25.16
C LEU A 89 10.75 20.03 -25.44
N SER A 90 9.92 20.44 -26.40
CA SER A 90 9.58 21.83 -26.55
C SER A 90 8.79 22.34 -25.34
N ASP A 91 8.80 23.64 -25.11
CA ASP A 91 8.10 24.25 -23.98
C ASP A 91 6.59 23.93 -24.01
N SER A 92 6.00 23.98 -25.24
CA SER A 92 4.60 23.63 -25.45
C SER A 92 4.30 22.16 -25.13
N ALA A 93 5.16 21.25 -25.58
CA ALA A 93 4.98 19.82 -25.30
C ALA A 93 5.11 19.52 -23.78
N LEU A 94 6.09 20.15 -23.12
CA LEU A 94 6.28 19.97 -21.67
C LEU A 94 5.11 20.55 -20.85
N LEU A 95 4.58 21.72 -21.21
CA LEU A 95 3.40 22.31 -20.57
C LEU A 95 2.15 21.44 -20.81
N GLU A 96 1.93 20.97 -22.03
CA GLU A 96 0.76 20.13 -22.34
C GLU A 96 0.81 18.80 -21.58
N SER A 97 2.02 18.26 -21.35
CA SER A 97 2.19 17.06 -20.56
C SER A 97 1.64 17.17 -19.13
N LEU A 98 1.55 18.36 -18.54
CA LEU A 98 0.95 18.60 -17.22
C LEU A 98 -0.57 18.42 -17.19
N ARG A 99 -1.26 18.40 -18.33
CA ARG A 99 -2.72 18.21 -18.42
C ARG A 99 -3.12 16.74 -18.36
N ALA A 100 -2.20 15.86 -18.69
CA ALA A 100 -2.55 14.47 -18.79
C ALA A 100 -2.64 13.81 -17.40
N ARG A 101 -3.60 12.91 -17.30
CA ARG A 101 -3.90 12.16 -16.07
C ARG A 101 -3.31 10.75 -16.15
N PRO A 102 -3.06 10.10 -15.01
CA PRO A 102 -2.65 8.70 -15.01
C PRO A 102 -3.62 7.83 -15.82
N ALA A 103 -3.09 6.89 -16.59
CA ALA A 103 -3.90 6.00 -17.41
C ALA A 103 -4.71 5.03 -16.56
N THR A 104 -5.97 4.83 -16.94
CA THR A 104 -6.87 3.88 -16.28
C THR A 104 -6.68 2.46 -16.87
N ARG A 105 -5.46 1.92 -16.76
CA ARG A 105 -5.07 0.62 -17.37
C ARG A 105 -5.84 -0.57 -16.80
N ARG A 106 -6.48 -0.42 -15.63
CA ARG A 106 -7.31 -1.44 -14.97
C ARG A 106 -8.80 -1.16 -15.06
N GLN A 107 -9.22 -0.32 -16.01
CA GLN A 107 -10.63 -0.02 -16.25
C GLN A 107 -11.43 -1.30 -16.51
N GLY A 108 -12.49 -1.50 -15.72
CA GLY A 108 -13.35 -2.67 -15.80
C GLY A 108 -12.86 -3.91 -15.04
N GLN A 109 -11.67 -3.90 -14.44
CA GLN A 109 -11.20 -4.94 -13.53
C GLN A 109 -11.82 -4.80 -12.15
N VAL A 110 -12.04 -5.95 -11.49
CA VAL A 110 -12.52 -6.05 -10.10
C VAL A 110 -11.36 -6.54 -9.23
N ALA A 111 -10.98 -5.73 -8.24
CA ALA A 111 -9.93 -6.05 -7.28
C ALA A 111 -10.52 -6.22 -5.88
N VAL A 112 -10.19 -7.32 -5.20
CA VAL A 112 -10.55 -7.60 -3.81
C VAL A 112 -9.27 -7.58 -3.00
N ILE A 113 -9.17 -6.69 -2.02
CA ILE A 113 -7.96 -6.54 -1.21
C ILE A 113 -8.28 -6.64 0.29
N GLU A 114 -7.49 -7.43 1.00
CA GLU A 114 -7.56 -7.55 2.45
C GLU A 114 -6.79 -6.40 3.09
N THR A 115 -7.50 -5.41 3.62
CA THR A 115 -6.86 -4.17 4.09
C THR A 115 -6.58 -4.14 5.59
N ASN A 116 -7.47 -4.63 6.42
CA ASN A 116 -7.38 -4.49 7.87
C ASN A 116 -7.78 -5.82 8.54
N CYS A 117 -6.81 -6.68 8.81
CA CYS A 117 -7.02 -8.06 9.27
C CYS A 117 -6.46 -8.36 10.68
N PRO A 118 -6.64 -7.48 11.70
CA PRO A 118 -6.29 -7.86 13.07
C PRO A 118 -7.33 -8.83 13.65
N ASN A 119 -6.89 -9.70 14.55
CA ASN A 119 -7.79 -10.64 15.21
C ASN A 119 -8.53 -9.94 16.36
N PRO A 120 -9.85 -10.18 16.53
CA PRO A 120 -10.58 -9.75 17.72
C PRO A 120 -10.00 -10.40 18.97
N PHE A 121 -10.38 -9.92 20.16
CA PHE A 121 -9.87 -10.35 21.46
C PHE A 121 -8.37 -10.10 21.69
N LYS A 122 -7.73 -9.30 20.84
CA LYS A 122 -6.30 -8.98 20.90
C LYS A 122 -6.06 -7.56 20.39
N ALA A 123 -5.24 -6.78 21.08
CA ALA A 123 -4.93 -5.42 20.67
C ALA A 123 -4.22 -5.36 19.31
N MET A 124 -4.56 -4.34 18.51
CA MET A 124 -3.81 -4.01 17.30
C MET A 124 -2.42 -3.47 17.65
N HIS A 125 -1.42 -3.92 16.90
CA HIS A 125 -0.03 -3.53 17.09
C HIS A 125 0.60 -2.95 15.82
N ILE A 126 1.82 -2.42 15.96
CA ILE A 126 2.56 -1.74 14.89
C ILE A 126 2.65 -2.57 13.58
N GLY A 127 2.78 -3.88 13.66
CA GLY A 127 2.78 -4.75 12.47
C GLY A 127 1.43 -4.77 11.75
N HIS A 128 0.31 -4.74 12.51
CA HIS A 128 -1.01 -4.58 11.92
C HIS A 128 -1.15 -3.21 11.26
N ALA A 129 -0.62 -2.14 11.89
CA ALA A 129 -0.64 -0.80 11.32
C ALA A 129 0.12 -0.71 9.99
N LEU A 130 1.29 -1.35 9.88
CA LEU A 130 2.06 -1.43 8.63
C LEU A 130 1.25 -2.13 7.54
N ASN A 131 0.78 -3.35 7.81
CA ASN A 131 0.06 -4.16 6.82
C ASN A 131 -1.23 -3.47 6.37
N SER A 132 -1.99 -2.91 7.32
CA SER A 132 -3.23 -2.16 7.04
C SER A 132 -2.97 -0.93 6.17
N THR A 133 -1.97 -0.12 6.52
CA THR A 133 -1.60 1.09 5.77
C THR A 133 -1.14 0.75 4.36
N LEU A 134 -0.30 -0.27 4.22
CA LEU A 134 0.20 -0.70 2.92
C LEU A 134 -0.92 -1.24 2.03
N ALA A 135 -1.76 -2.14 2.56
CA ALA A 135 -2.87 -2.73 1.81
C ALA A 135 -3.91 -1.66 1.39
N ASP A 136 -4.25 -0.71 2.27
CA ASP A 136 -5.14 0.39 1.93
C ASP A 136 -4.56 1.29 0.83
N THR A 137 -3.25 1.57 0.89
CA THR A 137 -2.57 2.35 -0.16
C THR A 137 -2.49 1.59 -1.49
N MET A 138 -2.27 0.27 -1.46
CA MET A 138 -2.37 -0.57 -2.67
C MET A 138 -3.79 -0.52 -3.27
N ALA A 139 -4.82 -0.52 -2.42
CA ALA A 139 -6.21 -0.35 -2.86
C ALA A 139 -6.43 1.01 -3.55
N ASN A 140 -5.84 2.10 -3.03
CA ASN A 140 -5.87 3.42 -3.67
C ASN A 140 -5.15 3.42 -5.03
N LEU A 141 -3.99 2.76 -5.14
CA LEU A 141 -3.26 2.60 -6.40
C LEU A 141 -4.07 1.81 -7.45
N LEU A 142 -4.75 0.76 -7.04
CA LEU A 142 -5.67 0.02 -7.91
C LEU A 142 -6.85 0.91 -8.37
N ALA A 143 -7.44 1.67 -7.45
CA ALA A 143 -8.56 2.56 -7.76
C ALA A 143 -8.15 3.69 -8.73
N VAL A 144 -7.00 4.34 -8.53
CA VAL A 144 -6.52 5.40 -9.43
C VAL A 144 -6.19 4.86 -10.83
N SER A 145 -5.84 3.58 -10.95
CA SER A 145 -5.64 2.89 -12.23
C SER A 145 -6.94 2.39 -12.88
N GLY A 146 -8.11 2.69 -12.30
CA GLY A 146 -9.44 2.44 -12.86
C GLY A 146 -10.12 1.14 -12.42
N ALA A 147 -9.54 0.35 -11.51
CA ALA A 147 -10.17 -0.85 -11.00
C ALA A 147 -11.34 -0.52 -10.06
N ALA A 148 -12.38 -1.35 -10.09
CA ALA A 148 -13.39 -1.41 -9.02
C ALA A 148 -12.78 -2.16 -7.83
N VAL A 149 -12.58 -1.47 -6.71
CA VAL A 149 -11.83 -1.99 -5.56
C VAL A 149 -12.76 -2.28 -4.39
N HIS A 150 -12.74 -3.52 -3.91
CA HIS A 150 -13.45 -3.97 -2.72
C HIS A 150 -12.46 -4.20 -1.58
N ARG A 151 -12.62 -3.44 -0.49
CA ARG A 151 -11.81 -3.57 0.72
C ARG A 151 -12.48 -4.53 1.69
N VAL A 152 -11.87 -5.67 1.88
CA VAL A 152 -12.36 -6.71 2.79
C VAL A 152 -11.40 -6.91 3.94
N SER A 153 -11.83 -7.66 4.95
CA SER A 153 -10.97 -8.06 6.06
C SER A 153 -11.20 -9.53 6.43
N TYR A 154 -10.18 -10.14 7.01
CA TYR A 154 -10.24 -11.49 7.54
C TYR A 154 -9.77 -11.52 8.98
N HIS A 155 -10.60 -12.07 9.87
CA HIS A 155 -10.40 -12.02 11.31
C HIS A 155 -10.43 -13.41 11.91
N GLY A 156 -9.35 -13.78 12.60
CA GLY A 156 -9.33 -14.98 13.44
C GLY A 156 -10.15 -14.75 14.71
N ASP A 157 -11.40 -15.16 14.71
CA ASP A 157 -12.34 -15.01 15.82
C ASP A 157 -12.48 -16.26 16.67
N VAL A 158 -11.69 -17.30 16.41
CA VAL A 158 -11.74 -18.62 17.09
C VAL A 158 -10.35 -19.06 17.53
N GLY A 159 -10.28 -20.06 18.40
CA GLY A 159 -9.04 -20.73 18.77
C GLY A 159 -8.36 -20.19 20.03
N THR A 160 -7.07 -20.53 20.20
CA THR A 160 -6.36 -20.37 21.48
C THR A 160 -6.27 -18.92 21.97
N HIS A 161 -6.14 -17.93 21.09
CA HIS A 161 -6.06 -16.52 21.51
C HIS A 161 -7.40 -16.02 22.06
N VAL A 162 -8.52 -16.47 21.48
CA VAL A 162 -9.86 -16.21 22.01
C VAL A 162 -10.04 -16.91 23.37
N GLY A 163 -9.65 -18.19 23.47
CA GLY A 163 -9.68 -18.94 24.74
C GLY A 163 -8.95 -18.24 25.88
N LYS A 164 -7.77 -17.64 25.60
CA LYS A 164 -7.00 -16.85 26.58
C LYS A 164 -7.78 -15.65 27.10
N SER A 165 -8.34 -14.86 26.20
CA SER A 165 -9.11 -13.67 26.56
C SER A 165 -10.39 -14.04 27.30
N MET A 166 -11.13 -15.04 26.80
CA MET A 166 -12.36 -15.52 27.41
C MET A 166 -12.12 -16.10 28.81
N TRP A 167 -11.00 -16.80 29.04
CA TRP A 167 -10.63 -17.30 30.35
C TRP A 167 -10.52 -16.18 31.40
N ALA A 168 -9.84 -15.10 31.05
CA ALA A 168 -9.67 -13.94 31.92
C ALA A 168 -10.99 -13.14 32.07
N ILE A 169 -11.71 -12.92 30.97
CA ILE A 169 -12.99 -12.19 30.95
C ILE A 169 -14.00 -12.87 31.85
N LEU A 170 -14.26 -14.19 31.66
CA LEU A 170 -15.24 -14.94 32.44
C LEU A 170 -14.95 -14.94 33.94
N ARG A 171 -13.67 -14.92 34.32
CA ARG A 171 -13.25 -14.78 35.71
C ARG A 171 -13.45 -13.38 36.25
N ALA A 172 -13.09 -12.34 35.46
CA ALA A 172 -13.24 -10.94 35.87
C ALA A 172 -14.69 -10.53 36.10
N ILE A 173 -15.62 -11.12 35.35
CA ILE A 173 -17.07 -10.87 35.49
C ILE A 173 -17.81 -11.92 36.33
N ASP A 174 -17.12 -12.87 36.97
CA ASP A 174 -17.72 -14.01 37.72
C ASP A 174 -18.77 -14.77 36.88
N ARG A 175 -18.55 -14.92 35.56
CA ARG A 175 -19.49 -15.52 34.59
C ARG A 175 -20.86 -14.80 34.52
N ASP A 176 -20.97 -13.54 34.93
CA ASP A 176 -22.18 -12.73 34.85
C ASP A 176 -22.04 -11.71 33.70
N PRO A 177 -22.69 -11.91 32.54
CA PRO A 177 -22.60 -11.00 31.40
C PRO A 177 -23.06 -9.58 31.71
N ALA A 178 -23.96 -9.36 32.70
CA ALA A 178 -24.44 -8.03 33.04
C ALA A 178 -23.34 -7.10 33.55
N LYS A 179 -22.24 -7.64 34.10
CA LYS A 179 -21.09 -6.86 34.54
C LYS A 179 -20.32 -6.21 33.39
N LEU A 180 -20.48 -6.70 32.16
CA LEU A 180 -19.90 -6.04 30.98
C LEU A 180 -20.56 -4.69 30.70
N ASP A 181 -21.83 -4.51 31.04
CA ASP A 181 -22.55 -3.24 30.86
C ASP A 181 -22.03 -2.15 31.81
N GLU A 182 -21.36 -2.54 32.92
CA GLU A 182 -20.74 -1.62 33.86
C GLU A 182 -19.42 -1.04 33.34
N ILE A 183 -18.86 -1.60 32.25
CA ILE A 183 -17.59 -1.14 31.67
C ILE A 183 -17.88 -0.01 30.68
N PRO A 184 -17.42 1.26 30.99
CA PRO A 184 -17.65 2.40 30.12
C PRO A 184 -17.00 2.18 28.73
N PRO A 185 -17.61 2.69 27.64
CA PRO A 185 -17.10 2.50 26.27
C PRO A 185 -15.62 2.84 26.12
N GLU A 186 -15.16 3.94 26.73
CA GLU A 186 -13.77 4.39 26.70
C GLU A 186 -12.76 3.49 27.43
N LYS A 187 -13.27 2.56 28.27
CA LYS A 187 -12.45 1.60 29.02
C LYS A 187 -12.45 0.19 28.43
N ARG A 188 -13.27 -0.08 27.41
CA ARG A 188 -13.42 -1.41 26.81
C ARG A 188 -12.14 -1.92 26.20
N ASN A 189 -11.40 -1.08 25.47
CA ASN A 189 -10.13 -1.44 24.85
C ASN A 189 -9.05 -1.78 25.87
N GLU A 190 -8.95 -0.97 26.95
CA GLU A 190 -8.05 -1.23 28.06
C GLU A 190 -8.41 -2.55 28.76
N PHE A 191 -9.70 -2.81 29.01
CA PHE A 191 -10.19 -4.05 29.58
C PHE A 191 -9.83 -5.25 28.70
N MET A 192 -10.15 -5.23 27.39
CA MET A 192 -9.87 -6.33 26.47
C MET A 192 -8.38 -6.64 26.37
N SER A 193 -7.55 -5.62 26.26
CA SER A 193 -6.09 -5.75 26.22
C SER A 193 -5.54 -6.39 27.48
N ARG A 194 -6.02 -5.96 28.66
CA ARG A 194 -5.64 -6.54 29.96
C ARG A 194 -6.03 -8.01 30.05
N MET A 195 -7.26 -8.37 29.65
CA MET A 195 -7.76 -9.76 29.67
C MET A 195 -6.91 -10.68 28.79
N TYR A 196 -6.51 -10.22 27.60
CA TYR A 196 -5.60 -10.99 26.74
C TYR A 196 -4.23 -11.22 27.38
N VAL A 197 -3.66 -10.19 28.04
CA VAL A 197 -2.36 -10.29 28.72
C VAL A 197 -2.45 -11.26 29.91
N GLU A 198 -3.49 -11.14 30.74
CA GLU A 198 -3.72 -12.00 31.90
C GLU A 198 -3.88 -13.46 31.48
N GLY A 199 -4.73 -13.76 30.49
CA GLY A 199 -4.91 -15.12 29.97
C GLY A 199 -3.64 -15.68 29.32
N SER A 200 -2.88 -14.82 28.60
CA SER A 200 -1.61 -15.23 28.02
C SER A 200 -0.54 -15.56 29.06
N LYS A 201 -0.52 -14.82 30.17
CA LYS A 201 0.36 -15.07 31.31
C LYS A 201 -0.04 -16.36 32.01
N ALA A 202 -1.33 -16.54 32.34
CA ALA A 202 -1.86 -17.73 33.00
C ALA A 202 -1.55 -19.01 32.20
N ALA A 203 -1.73 -18.96 30.86
CA ALA A 203 -1.42 -20.10 29.98
C ALA A 203 0.07 -20.53 30.00
N LYS A 204 0.98 -19.61 30.35
CA LYS A 204 2.43 -19.89 30.46
C LYS A 204 2.83 -20.39 31.82
N GLU A 205 2.17 -19.92 32.88
CA GLU A 205 2.57 -20.12 34.28
C GLU A 205 1.86 -21.29 34.94
N SER A 206 0.65 -21.69 34.48
CA SER A 206 -0.14 -22.79 35.06
C SER A 206 -0.61 -23.79 34.01
N PRO A 207 -0.24 -25.09 34.13
CA PRO A 207 -0.79 -26.15 33.28
C PRO A 207 -2.31 -26.30 33.43
N GLU A 208 -2.86 -26.05 34.63
CA GLU A 208 -4.29 -26.10 34.89
C GLU A 208 -5.03 -24.99 34.16
N ALA A 209 -4.55 -23.74 34.26
CA ALA A 209 -5.10 -22.61 33.50
C ALA A 209 -5.00 -22.85 31.99
N ARG A 210 -3.91 -23.45 31.52
CA ARG A 210 -3.76 -23.83 30.13
C ARG A 210 -4.82 -24.81 29.66
N ALA A 211 -5.10 -25.85 30.46
CA ALA A 211 -6.14 -26.85 30.13
C ALA A 211 -7.53 -26.18 30.05
N GLU A 212 -7.86 -25.28 31.00
CA GLU A 212 -9.10 -24.51 30.96
C GLU A 212 -9.18 -23.61 29.71
N ILE A 213 -8.08 -22.94 29.37
CA ILE A 213 -7.98 -22.07 28.17
C ILE A 213 -8.17 -22.89 26.89
N ASP A 214 -7.57 -24.06 26.80
CA ASP A 214 -7.69 -24.94 25.64
C ASP A 214 -9.15 -25.44 25.47
N GLU A 215 -9.88 -25.66 26.58
CA GLU A 215 -11.30 -25.99 26.52
C GLU A 215 -12.16 -24.80 26.11
N LEU A 216 -11.89 -23.59 26.63
CA LEU A 216 -12.57 -22.37 26.22
C LEU A 216 -12.25 -22.00 24.76
N ALA A 217 -11.06 -22.35 24.25
CA ALA A 217 -10.72 -22.21 22.85
C ALA A 217 -11.61 -23.09 21.95
N LYS A 218 -11.94 -24.31 22.37
CA LYS A 218 -12.90 -25.17 21.65
C LYS A 218 -14.30 -24.59 21.67
N GLN A 219 -14.69 -23.96 22.79
CA GLN A 219 -15.99 -23.29 22.91
C GLN A 219 -16.17 -22.16 21.89
N SER A 220 -15.08 -21.51 21.45
CA SER A 220 -15.16 -20.47 20.41
C SER A 220 -15.66 -21.00 19.06
N PHE A 221 -15.48 -22.28 18.76
CA PHE A 221 -16.00 -22.93 17.57
C PHE A 221 -17.44 -23.46 17.74
N ILE A 222 -17.80 -23.91 18.95
CA ILE A 222 -19.04 -24.66 19.22
C ILE A 222 -20.16 -23.73 19.67
N LEU A 223 -19.86 -22.77 20.58
CA LEU A 223 -20.78 -21.78 21.17
C LEU A 223 -22.04 -22.40 21.79
N ASP A 224 -21.90 -23.56 22.47
CA ASP A 224 -23.01 -24.27 23.09
C ASP A 224 -23.25 -23.87 24.56
N ASP A 225 -22.26 -23.26 25.25
CA ASP A 225 -22.45 -22.63 26.57
C ASP A 225 -23.10 -21.24 26.37
N PRO A 226 -24.36 -21.03 26.87
CA PRO A 226 -25.07 -19.76 26.64
C PRO A 226 -24.38 -18.53 27.24
N ILE A 227 -23.73 -18.68 28.41
CA ILE A 227 -23.01 -17.58 29.06
C ILE A 227 -21.76 -17.26 28.24
N TYR A 228 -20.99 -18.27 27.85
CA TYR A 228 -19.81 -18.09 26.98
C TYR A 228 -20.21 -17.37 25.69
N LYS A 229 -21.24 -17.86 25.02
CA LYS A 229 -21.73 -17.29 23.77
C LYS A 229 -22.10 -15.81 23.91
N GLN A 230 -22.86 -15.45 24.93
CA GLN A 230 -23.27 -14.06 25.17
C GLN A 230 -22.04 -13.14 25.40
N VAL A 231 -21.12 -13.56 26.27
CA VAL A 231 -19.88 -12.81 26.54
C VAL A 231 -19.01 -12.70 25.30
N TYR A 232 -18.87 -13.80 24.55
CA TYR A 232 -18.11 -13.83 23.30
C TYR A 232 -18.66 -12.84 22.27
N GLU A 233 -19.99 -12.83 22.04
CA GLU A 233 -20.61 -11.93 21.07
C GLU A 233 -20.42 -10.46 21.46
N ILE A 234 -20.59 -10.11 22.73
CA ILE A 234 -20.37 -8.75 23.24
C ILE A 234 -18.92 -8.33 23.05
N CYS A 235 -17.97 -9.13 23.49
CA CYS A 235 -16.54 -8.81 23.44
C CYS A 235 -15.98 -8.85 22.01
N LYS A 236 -16.52 -9.70 21.14
CA LYS A 236 -16.20 -9.69 19.70
C LYS A 236 -16.64 -8.39 19.05
N GLN A 237 -17.85 -7.89 19.37
CA GLN A 237 -18.32 -6.61 18.85
C GLN A 237 -17.43 -5.45 19.34
N TRP A 238 -17.06 -5.41 20.62
CA TRP A 238 -16.13 -4.40 21.13
C TRP A 238 -14.79 -4.41 20.40
N SER A 239 -14.28 -5.61 20.08
CA SER A 239 -13.05 -5.73 19.29
C SER A 239 -13.22 -5.19 17.88
N TYR A 240 -14.36 -5.41 17.24
CA TYR A 240 -14.63 -4.84 15.91
C TYR A 240 -14.79 -3.32 15.95
N ASP A 241 -15.43 -2.77 16.98
CA ASP A 241 -15.54 -1.32 17.19
C ASP A 241 -14.16 -0.67 17.35
N GLU A 242 -13.25 -1.33 18.10
CA GLU A 242 -11.85 -0.89 18.22
C GLU A 242 -11.10 -0.96 16.89
N ILE A 243 -11.28 -2.04 16.12
CA ILE A 243 -10.67 -2.18 14.80
C ILE A 243 -11.13 -1.05 13.88
N ASP A 244 -12.43 -0.74 13.85
CA ASP A 244 -12.97 0.35 13.03
C ASP A 244 -12.45 1.72 13.45
N ALA A 245 -12.34 1.96 14.75
CA ALA A 245 -11.75 3.17 15.28
C ALA A 245 -10.28 3.31 14.86
N ASN A 246 -9.49 2.24 14.93
CA ASN A 246 -8.09 2.24 14.50
C ASN A 246 -7.95 2.37 12.98
N VAL A 247 -8.85 1.78 12.18
CA VAL A 247 -8.93 1.96 10.72
C VAL A 247 -9.11 3.44 10.39
N ALA A 248 -10.07 4.11 11.06
CA ALA A 248 -10.33 5.54 10.88
C ALA A 248 -9.12 6.40 11.31
N ARG A 249 -8.53 6.12 12.48
CA ARG A 249 -7.35 6.84 13.00
C ARG A 249 -6.15 6.73 12.06
N LEU A 250 -5.93 5.57 11.43
CA LEU A 250 -4.88 5.37 10.43
C LEU A 250 -5.16 6.11 9.11
N GLY A 251 -6.35 6.71 8.93
CA GLY A 251 -6.77 7.32 7.68
C GLY A 251 -7.08 6.31 6.58
N ASN A 252 -7.31 5.05 6.93
CA ASN A 252 -7.70 4.00 5.99
C ASN A 252 -9.18 4.13 5.61
N VAL A 253 -9.50 3.68 4.40
CA VAL A 253 -10.91 3.58 3.96
C VAL A 253 -11.61 2.46 4.75
N PRO A 254 -12.89 2.65 5.17
CA PRO A 254 -13.65 1.66 5.92
C PRO A 254 -13.72 0.29 5.24
N ILE A 255 -13.79 -0.76 6.06
CA ILE A 255 -13.96 -2.15 5.62
C ILE A 255 -15.37 -2.31 5.04
N GLU A 256 -15.47 -2.77 3.79
CA GLU A 256 -16.74 -3.04 3.12
C GLU A 256 -17.37 -4.35 3.62
N ARG A 257 -16.54 -5.39 3.77
CA ARG A 257 -16.99 -6.72 4.20
C ARG A 257 -15.96 -7.39 5.10
N ARG A 258 -16.44 -7.94 6.22
CA ARG A 258 -15.66 -8.79 7.12
C ARG A 258 -15.92 -10.25 6.82
N TYR A 259 -14.86 -11.04 6.89
CA TYR A 259 -14.89 -12.50 6.94
C TYR A 259 -14.32 -12.94 8.29
N ALA A 260 -14.98 -13.91 8.90
CA ALA A 260 -14.52 -14.52 10.15
C ALA A 260 -13.91 -15.90 9.87
N GLU A 261 -12.90 -16.30 10.65
CA GLU A 261 -12.27 -17.61 10.53
C GLU A 261 -13.28 -18.73 10.83
N SER A 262 -14.24 -18.47 11.76
CA SER A 262 -15.35 -19.37 12.06
C SER A 262 -16.26 -19.70 10.87
N GLU A 263 -16.28 -18.86 9.82
CA GLU A 263 -17.10 -19.06 8.62
C GLU A 263 -16.39 -19.88 7.53
N THR A 264 -15.07 -20.05 7.62
CA THR A 264 -14.24 -20.54 6.52
C THR A 264 -13.88 -22.02 6.59
N GLU A 265 -13.81 -22.60 7.79
CA GLU A 265 -13.30 -23.96 8.00
C GLU A 265 -14.07 -25.01 7.19
N GLU A 266 -15.39 -25.06 7.35
CA GLU A 266 -16.22 -26.08 6.69
C GLU A 266 -16.19 -25.96 5.18
N LEU A 267 -16.17 -24.74 4.65
CA LEU A 267 -16.06 -24.51 3.20
C LEU A 267 -14.72 -24.97 2.65
N GLY A 268 -13.64 -24.63 3.32
CA GLY A 268 -12.31 -25.06 2.95
C GLY A 268 -12.13 -26.56 3.02
N LYS A 269 -12.63 -27.20 4.09
CA LYS A 269 -12.63 -28.66 4.23
C LYS A 269 -13.40 -29.35 3.10
N ALA A 270 -14.59 -28.86 2.79
CA ALA A 270 -15.41 -29.40 1.69
C ALA A 270 -14.69 -29.33 0.35
N LEU A 271 -14.09 -28.17 0.03
CA LEU A 271 -13.29 -27.97 -1.19
C LEU A 271 -12.09 -28.93 -1.24
N ILE A 272 -11.32 -29.05 -0.15
CA ILE A 272 -10.14 -29.93 -0.09
C ILE A 272 -10.52 -31.39 -0.32
N ILE A 273 -11.59 -31.86 0.32
CA ILE A 273 -12.10 -33.24 0.17
C ILE A 273 -12.55 -33.47 -1.28
N GLU A 274 -13.31 -32.54 -1.86
CA GLU A 274 -13.76 -32.62 -3.26
C GLU A 274 -12.60 -32.73 -4.25
N LYS A 275 -11.53 -31.96 -4.02
CA LYS A 275 -10.36 -31.92 -4.91
C LYS A 275 -9.31 -33.01 -4.63
N THR A 276 -9.58 -33.94 -3.73
CA THR A 276 -8.76 -35.12 -3.48
C THR A 276 -9.19 -36.27 -4.43
N PRO A 277 -8.27 -37.01 -5.11
CA PRO A 277 -6.81 -36.95 -4.99
C PRO A 277 -6.10 -36.04 -6.01
N LYS A 278 -6.82 -35.20 -6.77
CA LYS A 278 -6.24 -34.43 -7.88
C LYS A 278 -5.27 -33.34 -7.41
N VAL A 279 -5.62 -32.63 -6.35
CA VAL A 279 -4.85 -31.51 -5.80
C VAL A 279 -4.23 -31.91 -4.46
N PHE A 280 -4.98 -32.57 -3.60
CA PHE A 280 -4.56 -33.01 -2.28
C PHE A 280 -4.36 -34.52 -2.21
N LYS A 281 -3.44 -34.95 -1.34
CA LYS A 281 -3.24 -36.36 -1.02
C LYS A 281 -3.80 -36.67 0.36
N LYS A 282 -4.47 -37.82 0.48
CA LYS A 282 -4.88 -38.35 1.79
C LYS A 282 -3.81 -39.33 2.29
N SER A 283 -3.27 -39.09 3.49
CA SER A 283 -2.30 -39.95 4.17
C SER A 283 -2.63 -40.00 5.65
N ASP A 284 -2.76 -41.20 6.20
CA ASP A 284 -3.04 -41.45 7.63
C ASP A 284 -4.20 -40.61 8.21
N GLY A 285 -5.25 -40.46 7.40
CA GLY A 285 -6.43 -39.65 7.75
C GLY A 285 -6.30 -38.15 7.49
N ALA A 286 -5.09 -37.61 7.28
CA ALA A 286 -4.83 -36.21 6.98
C ALA A 286 -4.89 -35.91 5.48
N TYR A 287 -5.15 -34.64 5.12
CA TYR A 287 -5.13 -34.15 3.74
C TYR A 287 -3.95 -33.19 3.59
N ILE A 288 -3.05 -33.50 2.65
CA ILE A 288 -1.76 -32.87 2.47
C ILE A 288 -1.69 -32.25 1.08
N PHE A 289 -1.19 -31.02 0.99
CA PHE A 289 -0.76 -30.39 -0.25
C PHE A 289 0.75 -30.49 -0.42
N GLU A 290 1.23 -30.99 -1.57
CA GLU A 290 2.66 -31.09 -1.88
C GLU A 290 3.22 -29.73 -2.35
N GLY A 291 3.30 -28.76 -1.44
CA GLY A 291 3.73 -27.39 -1.72
C GLY A 291 5.18 -27.29 -2.17
N SER A 292 6.02 -28.27 -1.87
CA SER A 292 7.42 -28.36 -2.32
C SER A 292 7.57 -28.34 -3.84
N LYS A 293 6.55 -28.76 -4.60
CA LYS A 293 6.50 -28.68 -6.06
C LYS A 293 6.23 -27.26 -6.60
N TYR A 294 5.83 -26.34 -5.74
CA TYR A 294 5.39 -24.97 -6.07
C TYR A 294 6.17 -23.88 -5.32
N GLY A 295 7.41 -24.19 -4.89
CA GLY A 295 8.27 -23.24 -4.19
C GLY A 295 7.82 -22.92 -2.74
N SER A 296 7.08 -23.87 -2.11
CA SER A 296 6.67 -23.83 -0.72
C SER A 296 7.17 -25.09 0.01
N PHE A 297 6.49 -25.51 1.07
CA PHE A 297 6.70 -26.76 1.78
C PHE A 297 5.42 -27.58 1.76
N ASP A 298 5.55 -28.92 1.97
CA ASP A 298 4.40 -29.80 2.09
C ASP A 298 3.66 -29.48 3.39
N ASN A 299 2.36 -29.25 3.28
CA ASN A 299 1.56 -28.77 4.40
C ASN A 299 0.27 -29.57 4.55
N ILE A 300 -0.10 -29.83 5.81
CA ILE A 300 -1.37 -30.47 6.17
C ILE A 300 -2.46 -29.41 6.20
N PHE A 301 -3.52 -29.59 5.43
CA PHE A 301 -4.67 -28.71 5.37
C PHE A 301 -5.82 -29.19 6.25
N ILE A 302 -6.02 -30.52 6.34
CA ILE A 302 -6.96 -31.14 7.28
C ILE A 302 -6.19 -32.18 8.08
N GLY A 303 -6.26 -32.08 9.42
CA GLY A 303 -5.61 -33.01 10.31
C GLY A 303 -6.23 -34.41 10.29
N SER A 304 -5.51 -35.41 10.85
CA SER A 304 -5.97 -36.79 10.88
C SER A 304 -7.29 -36.99 11.63
N HIS A 305 -7.67 -36.07 12.50
CA HIS A 305 -8.93 -36.10 13.26
C HIS A 305 -10.06 -35.33 12.56
N GLY A 306 -9.83 -34.84 11.30
CA GLY A 306 -10.82 -34.15 10.50
C GLY A 306 -10.99 -32.65 10.81
N ASN A 307 -10.16 -32.08 11.68
CA ASN A 307 -10.14 -30.64 11.95
C ASN A 307 -9.42 -29.90 10.84
N GLY A 308 -9.98 -28.75 10.41
CA GLY A 308 -9.30 -27.83 9.50
C GLY A 308 -8.08 -27.21 10.18
N LEU A 309 -6.99 -27.06 9.42
CA LEU A 309 -5.82 -26.29 9.82
C LEU A 309 -5.79 -24.98 9.01
N TYR A 310 -4.79 -24.12 9.24
CA TYR A 310 -4.71 -22.80 8.58
C TYR A 310 -4.97 -22.86 7.07
N GLY A 311 -4.41 -23.85 6.36
CA GLY A 311 -4.64 -24.01 4.91
C GLY A 311 -6.11 -24.26 4.53
N ALA A 312 -6.88 -24.94 5.38
CA ALA A 312 -8.31 -25.13 5.14
C ALA A 312 -9.08 -23.82 5.32
N HIS A 313 -8.76 -23.06 6.36
CA HIS A 313 -9.37 -21.74 6.61
C HIS A 313 -9.08 -20.77 5.46
N ASP A 314 -7.82 -20.65 5.01
CA ASP A 314 -7.45 -19.75 3.91
C ASP A 314 -8.10 -20.17 2.59
N MET A 315 -8.20 -21.45 2.29
CA MET A 315 -8.92 -21.92 1.10
C MET A 315 -10.43 -21.62 1.19
N GLY A 316 -11.02 -21.75 2.36
CA GLY A 316 -12.40 -21.36 2.62
C GLY A 316 -12.63 -19.86 2.39
N LEU A 317 -11.70 -19.01 2.87
CA LEU A 317 -11.72 -17.56 2.62
C LEU A 317 -11.64 -17.23 1.12
N ILE A 318 -10.69 -17.85 0.41
CA ILE A 318 -10.52 -17.65 -1.04
C ILE A 318 -11.79 -18.05 -1.79
N GLN A 319 -12.42 -19.17 -1.42
CA GLN A 319 -13.68 -19.60 -1.99
C GLN A 319 -14.82 -18.63 -1.69
N LEU A 320 -14.94 -18.12 -0.46
CA LEU A 320 -15.93 -17.09 -0.10
C LEU A 320 -15.75 -15.81 -0.90
N LYS A 321 -14.50 -15.33 -1.04
CA LYS A 321 -14.20 -14.17 -1.88
C LYS A 321 -14.62 -14.41 -3.33
N HIS A 322 -14.32 -15.57 -3.89
CA HIS A 322 -14.72 -15.92 -5.27
C HIS A 322 -16.25 -15.99 -5.43
N GLN A 323 -16.97 -16.53 -4.44
CA GLN A 323 -18.44 -16.59 -4.47
C GLN A 323 -19.07 -15.19 -4.38
N ASN A 324 -18.53 -14.32 -3.53
CA ASN A 324 -19.05 -12.97 -3.33
C ASN A 324 -18.65 -11.99 -4.45
N PHE A 325 -17.53 -12.25 -5.11
CA PHE A 325 -16.99 -11.45 -6.21
C PHE A 325 -16.66 -12.38 -7.40
N PRO A 326 -17.67 -12.92 -8.11
CA PRO A 326 -17.45 -13.93 -9.14
C PRO A 326 -16.63 -13.42 -10.33
N ASN A 327 -16.60 -12.11 -10.55
CA ASN A 327 -15.85 -11.47 -11.63
C ASN A 327 -14.51 -10.87 -11.14
N LEU A 328 -13.99 -11.32 -9.99
CA LEU A 328 -12.73 -10.81 -9.49
C LEU A 328 -11.58 -11.12 -10.47
N ASP A 329 -10.74 -10.11 -10.71
CA ASP A 329 -9.53 -10.19 -11.52
C ASP A 329 -8.27 -10.22 -10.67
N LEU A 330 -8.32 -9.61 -9.47
CA LEU A 330 -7.23 -9.60 -8.51
C LEU A 330 -7.76 -9.83 -7.10
N SER A 331 -7.13 -10.76 -6.37
CA SER A 331 -7.26 -10.88 -4.92
C SER A 331 -5.90 -10.66 -4.28
N VAL A 332 -5.80 -9.66 -3.42
CA VAL A 332 -4.53 -9.24 -2.81
C VAL A 332 -4.58 -9.44 -1.31
N THR A 333 -3.54 -10.08 -0.77
CA THR A 333 -3.32 -10.30 0.66
C THR A 333 -1.97 -9.70 1.05
N VAL A 334 -1.89 -9.06 2.22
CA VAL A 334 -0.66 -8.45 2.76
C VAL A 334 -0.37 -9.01 4.14
N ASN A 335 0.80 -9.62 4.31
CA ASN A 335 1.21 -10.21 5.60
C ASN A 335 2.73 -10.18 5.80
N GLY A 336 3.22 -10.67 6.94
CA GLY A 336 4.66 -10.66 7.24
C GLY A 336 5.45 -11.67 6.40
N GLU A 337 6.73 -11.38 6.19
CA GLU A 337 7.65 -12.20 5.38
C GLU A 337 7.74 -13.66 5.86
N GLU A 338 7.56 -13.90 7.16
CA GLU A 338 7.54 -15.25 7.72
C GLU A 338 6.44 -16.14 7.14
N GLN A 339 5.38 -15.55 6.57
CA GLN A 339 4.27 -16.28 5.96
C GLN A 339 4.39 -16.42 4.44
N ALA A 340 5.37 -15.77 3.81
CA ALA A 340 5.50 -15.74 2.35
C ALA A 340 5.59 -17.14 1.71
N ALA A 341 6.37 -18.04 2.30
CA ALA A 341 6.49 -19.42 1.81
C ALA A 341 5.17 -20.20 1.95
N TYR A 342 4.47 -20.02 3.05
CA TYR A 342 3.17 -20.62 3.30
C TYR A 342 2.13 -20.16 2.27
N PHE A 343 2.00 -18.86 2.04
CA PHE A 343 1.04 -18.32 1.07
C PHE A 343 1.33 -18.73 -0.37
N ARG A 344 2.59 -18.94 -0.76
CA ARG A 344 2.88 -19.56 -2.06
C ARG A 344 2.21 -20.94 -2.21
N GLY A 345 2.21 -21.74 -1.14
CA GLY A 345 1.53 -23.04 -1.11
C GLY A 345 -0.01 -22.91 -1.18
N VAL A 346 -0.59 -22.00 -0.39
CA VAL A 346 -2.04 -21.74 -0.38
C VAL A 346 -2.52 -21.24 -1.75
N ILE A 347 -1.81 -20.30 -2.36
CA ILE A 347 -2.13 -19.79 -3.71
C ILE A 347 -2.08 -20.94 -4.74
N ALA A 348 -1.00 -21.70 -4.76
CA ALA A 348 -0.88 -22.81 -5.71
C ALA A 348 -1.99 -23.85 -5.52
N ALA A 349 -2.31 -24.22 -4.28
CA ALA A 349 -3.42 -25.13 -3.97
C ALA A 349 -4.77 -24.58 -4.45
N SER A 350 -5.01 -23.29 -4.20
CA SER A 350 -6.26 -22.61 -4.57
C SER A 350 -6.44 -22.49 -6.07
N GLU A 351 -5.40 -22.14 -6.82
CA GLU A 351 -5.45 -22.06 -8.29
C GLU A 351 -5.65 -23.41 -8.96
N LEU A 352 -5.14 -24.49 -8.35
CA LEU A 352 -5.37 -25.85 -8.81
C LEU A 352 -6.78 -26.35 -8.47
N ALA A 353 -7.31 -25.94 -7.32
CA ALA A 353 -8.64 -26.31 -6.86
C ALA A 353 -9.74 -25.51 -7.56
N ILE A 354 -9.49 -24.24 -7.85
CA ILE A 354 -10.41 -23.28 -8.49
C ILE A 354 -9.71 -22.67 -9.71
N PRO A 355 -9.73 -23.30 -10.87
CA PRO A 355 -8.97 -22.87 -12.06
C PRO A 355 -9.31 -21.45 -12.55
N GLU A 356 -10.50 -20.95 -12.24
CA GLU A 356 -10.96 -19.58 -12.56
C GLU A 356 -10.14 -18.50 -11.86
N LEU A 357 -9.43 -18.86 -10.76
CA LEU A 357 -8.58 -17.97 -9.99
C LEU A 357 -7.12 -17.98 -10.44
N LYS A 358 -6.76 -18.77 -11.45
CA LYS A 358 -5.38 -18.88 -11.91
C LYS A 358 -4.80 -17.51 -12.34
N GLY A 359 -3.70 -17.11 -11.72
CA GLY A 359 -3.03 -15.83 -11.96
C GLY A 359 -3.74 -14.61 -11.39
N LYS A 360 -4.74 -14.80 -10.50
CA LYS A 360 -5.51 -13.72 -9.88
C LYS A 360 -5.24 -13.55 -8.39
N LEU A 361 -4.50 -14.46 -7.77
CA LEU A 361 -4.19 -14.44 -6.34
C LEU A 361 -2.77 -13.91 -6.11
N PHE A 362 -2.65 -12.87 -5.31
CA PHE A 362 -1.37 -12.21 -5.02
C PHE A 362 -1.16 -12.08 -3.52
N ASN A 363 0.07 -12.35 -3.08
CA ASN A 363 0.50 -12.12 -1.72
C ASN A 363 1.70 -11.18 -1.70
N TYR A 364 1.62 -10.11 -0.91
CA TYR A 364 2.71 -9.18 -0.66
C TYR A 364 3.22 -9.34 0.76
N ALA A 365 4.48 -9.69 0.89
CA ALA A 365 5.13 -9.89 2.16
C ALA A 365 5.81 -8.60 2.64
N THR A 366 5.56 -8.21 3.90
CA THR A 366 6.16 -7.04 4.53
C THR A 366 7.33 -7.42 5.41
N GLY A 367 8.38 -6.59 5.45
CA GLY A 367 9.44 -6.70 6.44
C GLY A 367 8.96 -6.36 7.86
N LEU A 368 9.86 -6.44 8.82
CA LEU A 368 9.59 -6.12 10.21
C LEU A 368 9.55 -4.61 10.44
N VAL A 369 8.72 -4.17 11.39
CA VAL A 369 8.73 -2.77 11.88
C VAL A 369 9.50 -2.69 13.18
N LYS A 370 10.48 -1.77 13.22
CA LYS A 370 11.31 -1.55 14.41
C LYS A 370 11.45 -0.04 14.68
N LEU A 371 11.45 0.33 15.95
CA LEU A 371 11.90 1.68 16.34
C LEU A 371 13.43 1.69 16.42
N SER A 372 14.06 2.82 16.06
CA SER A 372 15.52 3.01 16.11
C SER A 372 16.09 2.74 17.51
N THR A 373 15.28 2.95 18.56
CA THR A 373 15.61 2.63 19.95
C THR A 373 15.72 1.12 20.28
N GLY A 374 15.52 0.26 19.29
CA GLY A 374 15.52 -1.20 19.45
C GLY A 374 14.28 -1.79 20.13
N LYS A 375 13.28 -0.95 20.47
CA LYS A 375 12.04 -1.39 21.09
C LYS A 375 11.10 -1.96 20.01
N MET A 376 11.03 -3.29 19.90
CA MET A 376 9.86 -4.00 19.34
C MET A 376 8.88 -4.42 20.44
N SER A 377 9.40 -4.55 21.65
CA SER A 377 8.62 -4.78 22.87
C SER A 377 9.16 -3.84 23.95
N SER A 378 8.30 -3.37 24.83
CA SER A 378 8.74 -2.76 26.07
C SER A 378 9.62 -3.76 26.83
N ARG A 379 10.41 -3.27 27.81
CA ARG A 379 11.20 -4.14 28.70
C ARG A 379 10.35 -5.20 29.43
N THR A 380 9.03 -5.08 29.36
CA THR A 380 8.01 -5.98 29.92
C THR A 380 7.48 -7.02 28.93
N GLY A 381 7.96 -7.06 27.68
CA GLY A 381 7.46 -7.99 26.63
C GLY A 381 6.15 -7.54 25.97
N GLU A 382 5.71 -6.31 26.21
CA GLU A 382 4.50 -5.75 25.62
C GLU A 382 4.76 -5.28 24.19
N VAL A 383 3.84 -5.61 23.30
CA VAL A 383 3.86 -5.24 21.88
C VAL A 383 3.51 -3.76 21.75
N VAL A 384 4.19 -3.03 20.85
CA VAL A 384 3.88 -1.62 20.55
C VAL A 384 2.48 -1.54 19.92
N THR A 385 1.52 -0.97 20.66
CA THR A 385 0.13 -0.79 20.19
C THR A 385 -0.01 0.43 19.30
N ILE A 386 -1.09 0.48 18.49
CA ILE A 386 -1.42 1.66 17.67
C ILE A 386 -1.68 2.87 18.55
N GLU A 387 -2.40 2.70 19.66
CA GLU A 387 -2.68 3.79 20.60
C GLU A 387 -1.39 4.42 21.15
N TRP A 388 -0.44 3.58 21.58
CA TRP A 388 0.86 4.06 22.05
C TRP A 388 1.60 4.84 20.96
N LEU A 389 1.61 4.34 19.71
CA LEU A 389 2.25 5.02 18.58
C LEU A 389 1.63 6.41 18.35
N PHE A 390 0.31 6.51 18.26
CA PHE A 390 -0.35 7.79 18.06
C PHE A 390 -0.05 8.78 19.17
N ASN A 391 -0.04 8.33 20.43
CA ASN A 391 0.28 9.17 21.58
C ASN A 391 1.74 9.67 21.55
N GLU A 392 2.71 8.84 21.18
CA GLU A 392 4.11 9.26 21.09
C GLU A 392 4.37 10.20 19.90
N PHE A 393 3.74 9.93 18.74
CA PHE A 393 3.81 10.84 17.60
C PHE A 393 3.17 12.20 17.93
N ALA A 394 2.00 12.22 18.56
CA ALA A 394 1.32 13.44 18.98
C ALA A 394 2.19 14.26 19.95
N LYS A 395 2.80 13.60 20.95
CA LYS A 395 3.74 14.26 21.88
C LYS A 395 4.96 14.85 21.16
N ALA A 396 5.52 14.11 20.21
CA ALA A 396 6.67 14.57 19.45
C ALA A 396 6.32 15.77 18.55
N ILE A 397 5.15 15.76 17.87
CA ILE A 397 4.67 16.89 17.07
C ILE A 397 4.45 18.13 17.96
N ALA A 398 3.75 17.97 19.09
CA ALA A 398 3.49 19.06 20.03
C ALA A 398 4.79 19.65 20.62
N ALA A 399 5.80 18.82 20.87
CA ALA A 399 7.11 19.28 21.35
C ALA A 399 7.84 20.19 20.34
N HIS A 400 7.54 20.04 19.04
CA HIS A 400 8.03 20.92 17.98
C HIS A 400 7.08 22.10 17.68
N GLY A 401 6.02 22.29 18.48
CA GLY A 401 5.05 23.38 18.30
C GLY A 401 4.08 23.18 17.13
N GLY A 402 3.97 21.96 16.59
CA GLY A 402 3.06 21.62 15.50
C GLY A 402 1.65 21.24 15.98
N ASP A 403 0.70 21.21 15.05
CA ASP A 403 -0.65 20.66 15.26
C ASP A 403 -0.59 19.13 15.37
N ALA A 404 -0.94 18.62 16.55
CA ALA A 404 -0.97 17.18 16.84
C ALA A 404 -2.35 16.56 16.59
N SER A 405 -3.13 17.10 15.66
CA SER A 405 -4.39 16.49 15.22
C SER A 405 -4.17 15.06 14.70
N GLU A 406 -5.18 14.21 14.82
CA GLU A 406 -5.07 12.79 14.41
C GLU A 406 -4.69 12.64 12.94
N GLU A 407 -5.15 13.53 12.06
CA GLU A 407 -4.82 13.48 10.64
C GLU A 407 -3.33 13.79 10.34
N ILE A 408 -2.71 14.69 11.13
CA ILE A 408 -1.28 15.02 11.00
C ILE A 408 -0.45 13.85 11.54
N VAL A 409 -0.83 13.30 12.67
CA VAL A 409 -0.19 12.12 13.27
C VAL A 409 -0.27 10.91 12.33
N ALA A 410 -1.46 10.63 11.79
CA ALA A 410 -1.66 9.56 10.82
C ALA A 410 -0.78 9.74 9.58
N GLY A 411 -0.73 10.96 9.03
CA GLY A 411 0.10 11.28 7.88
C GLY A 411 1.59 11.05 8.11
N ALA A 412 2.11 11.48 9.27
CA ALA A 412 3.48 11.24 9.66
C ALA A 412 3.79 9.73 9.79
N LEU A 413 2.91 8.97 10.43
CA LEU A 413 3.08 7.53 10.63
C LEU A 413 2.98 6.75 9.32
N ARG A 414 1.94 7.00 8.51
CA ARG A 414 1.74 6.34 7.20
C ARG A 414 2.95 6.53 6.30
N TYR A 415 3.50 7.74 6.24
CA TYR A 415 4.65 8.02 5.40
C TYR A 415 5.88 7.19 5.77
N GLN A 416 6.12 6.96 7.08
CA GLN A 416 7.24 6.12 7.52
C GLN A 416 7.11 4.67 7.02
N PHE A 417 5.88 4.15 6.97
CA PHE A 417 5.61 2.81 6.45
C PHE A 417 5.74 2.74 4.92
N LEU A 418 5.26 3.76 4.21
CA LEU A 418 5.08 3.74 2.77
C LEU A 418 6.33 4.16 1.97
N LYS A 419 7.25 4.92 2.58
CA LYS A 419 8.49 5.36 1.89
C LYS A 419 9.52 4.25 1.70
N VAL A 420 9.32 3.09 2.32
CA VAL A 420 10.22 1.94 2.27
C VAL A 420 9.70 0.95 1.24
N LYS A 421 10.61 0.35 0.46
CA LYS A 421 10.24 -0.70 -0.50
C LYS A 421 9.63 -1.90 0.21
N ILE A 422 8.56 -2.46 -0.36
CA ILE A 422 7.89 -3.66 0.17
C ILE A 422 8.88 -4.79 0.35
N GLY A 423 8.76 -5.53 1.46
CA GLY A 423 9.68 -6.62 1.84
C GLY A 423 10.92 -6.17 2.61
N SER A 424 11.19 -4.86 2.67
CA SER A 424 12.28 -4.34 3.51
C SER A 424 11.80 -4.03 4.92
N ASP A 425 12.69 -4.13 5.91
CA ASP A 425 12.40 -3.72 7.29
C ASP A 425 12.15 -2.21 7.35
N VAL A 426 11.14 -1.82 8.10
CA VAL A 426 10.83 -0.41 8.40
C VAL A 426 11.44 -0.06 9.75
N VAL A 427 12.49 0.77 9.72
CA VAL A 427 13.14 1.26 10.95
C VAL A 427 13.02 2.78 10.98
N PHE A 428 12.47 3.34 12.05
CA PHE A 428 12.32 4.79 12.19
C PHE A 428 12.49 5.29 13.62
N ASP A 429 12.91 6.54 13.73
CA ASP A 429 12.89 7.33 14.96
C ASP A 429 11.66 8.25 14.96
N ILE A 430 10.92 8.31 16.07
CA ILE A 430 9.68 9.09 16.14
C ILE A 430 9.96 10.60 15.98
N ASN A 431 11.04 11.13 16.57
CA ASN A 431 11.37 12.55 16.47
C ASN A 431 11.77 12.94 15.05
N GLU A 432 12.53 12.07 14.36
CA GLU A 432 12.85 12.27 12.94
C GLU A 432 11.61 12.17 12.06
N ALA A 433 10.70 11.22 12.37
CA ALA A 433 9.49 10.96 11.60
C ALA A 433 8.52 12.16 11.55
N VAL A 434 8.49 12.98 12.60
CA VAL A 434 7.62 14.16 12.71
C VAL A 434 8.31 15.47 12.30
N SER A 435 9.56 15.43 11.88
CA SER A 435 10.32 16.62 11.47
C SER A 435 9.66 17.33 10.29
N LEU A 436 9.63 18.66 10.32
CA LEU A 436 9.22 19.53 9.21
C LEU A 436 10.34 19.74 8.17
N THR A 437 11.42 18.98 8.26
CA THR A 437 12.52 18.96 7.30
C THR A 437 12.89 17.52 6.99
N GLY A 438 13.37 17.26 5.78
CA GLY A 438 13.75 15.90 5.35
C GLY A 438 12.59 15.07 4.81
N ASN A 439 12.81 13.77 4.66
CA ASN A 439 11.91 12.84 3.99
C ASN A 439 10.83 12.30 4.95
N THR A 440 9.84 13.15 5.29
CA THR A 440 8.78 12.88 6.27
C THR A 440 7.39 13.27 5.77
N GLY A 441 6.35 12.64 6.32
CA GLY A 441 4.96 13.00 6.04
C GLY A 441 4.61 14.42 6.49
N SER A 442 5.06 14.79 7.68
CA SER A 442 4.87 16.14 8.24
C SER A 442 5.47 17.23 7.34
N TYR A 443 6.65 16.97 6.74
CA TYR A 443 7.25 17.90 5.79
C TYR A 443 6.37 18.10 4.55
N LEU A 444 5.80 17.02 3.98
CA LEU A 444 4.93 17.13 2.80
C LEU A 444 3.59 17.82 3.12
N GLN A 445 3.00 17.53 4.27
CA GLN A 445 1.78 18.20 4.74
C GLN A 445 2.04 19.70 4.94
N TYR A 446 3.14 20.06 5.59
CA TYR A 446 3.55 21.45 5.74
C TYR A 446 3.84 22.13 4.40
N ALA A 447 4.50 21.45 3.46
CA ALA A 447 4.79 21.98 2.13
C ALA A 447 3.50 22.29 1.36
N HIS A 448 2.46 21.45 1.48
CA HIS A 448 1.14 21.71 0.92
C HIS A 448 0.48 22.93 1.57
N ALA A 449 0.40 22.98 2.91
CA ALA A 449 -0.18 24.11 3.63
C ALA A 449 0.53 25.43 3.30
N ARG A 450 1.86 25.41 3.14
CA ARG A 450 2.63 26.58 2.72
C ARG A 450 2.23 27.06 1.31
N ALA A 451 2.08 26.15 0.36
CA ALA A 451 1.65 26.50 -1.00
C ALA A 451 0.23 27.08 -0.99
N ARG A 452 -0.69 26.51 -0.22
CA ARG A 452 -2.06 27.04 -0.05
C ARG A 452 -2.06 28.45 0.50
N ARG A 453 -1.27 28.73 1.53
CA ARG A 453 -1.12 30.09 2.09
C ARG A 453 -0.57 31.10 1.07
N VAL A 454 0.30 30.67 0.15
CA VAL A 454 0.78 31.55 -0.94
C VAL A 454 -0.37 31.88 -1.89
N LEU A 455 -1.18 30.89 -2.27
CA LEU A 455 -2.34 31.10 -3.14
C LEU A 455 -3.38 32.04 -2.51
N GLU A 456 -3.65 31.91 -1.23
CA GLU A 456 -4.60 32.75 -0.47
C GLU A 456 -4.17 34.22 -0.38
N LYS A 457 -2.87 34.49 -0.38
CA LYS A 457 -2.33 35.86 -0.32
C LYS A 457 -2.37 36.59 -1.66
N SER A 458 -2.54 35.90 -2.76
CA SER A 458 -2.59 36.51 -4.09
C SER A 458 -4.03 36.90 -4.47
N ALA A 459 -4.19 38.04 -5.10
CA ALA A 459 -5.46 38.42 -5.73
C ALA A 459 -5.65 37.79 -7.13
N GLN A 460 -4.64 37.11 -7.66
CA GLN A 460 -4.71 36.45 -8.96
C GLN A 460 -5.44 35.13 -8.90
N THR A 461 -6.31 34.88 -9.88
CA THR A 461 -6.93 33.56 -10.05
C THR A 461 -5.95 32.67 -10.85
N PRO A 462 -5.59 31.48 -10.32
CA PRO A 462 -4.72 30.55 -11.03
C PRO A 462 -5.34 30.15 -12.40
N VAL A 463 -4.59 30.33 -13.47
CA VAL A 463 -4.95 29.89 -14.82
C VAL A 463 -3.81 29.03 -15.34
N PHE A 464 -4.11 27.91 -16.00
CA PHE A 464 -3.08 27.01 -16.50
C PHE A 464 -2.01 27.77 -17.30
N PRO A 465 -0.70 27.56 -17.05
CA PRO A 465 0.39 28.28 -17.71
C PRO A 465 0.33 28.12 -19.24
N GLN A 466 0.42 29.24 -19.98
CA GLN A 466 0.42 29.24 -21.44
C GLN A 466 1.83 29.42 -22.02
N VAL A 467 2.75 29.91 -21.21
CA VAL A 467 4.15 30.14 -21.56
C VAL A 467 5.03 29.53 -20.48
N MET A 468 6.27 29.24 -20.80
CA MET A 468 7.27 28.77 -19.86
C MET A 468 8.47 29.73 -19.92
N TYR A 469 8.97 30.13 -18.75
CA TYR A 469 10.23 30.85 -18.64
C TYR A 469 11.35 29.85 -18.30
N ASP A 470 12.58 30.18 -18.63
CA ASP A 470 13.73 29.29 -18.40
C ASP A 470 13.85 28.89 -16.94
N GLU A 471 13.55 29.80 -16.01
CA GLU A 471 13.58 29.56 -14.57
C GLU A 471 12.53 28.56 -14.07
N ASP A 472 11.44 28.36 -14.82
CA ASP A 472 10.34 27.46 -14.43
C ASP A 472 10.60 26.01 -14.87
N ARG A 473 11.45 25.82 -15.88
CA ARG A 473 11.57 24.56 -16.60
C ARG A 473 11.86 23.36 -15.70
N THR A 474 12.75 23.52 -14.71
CA THR A 474 13.12 22.41 -13.82
C THR A 474 11.94 21.96 -12.97
N LEU A 475 11.18 22.91 -12.43
CA LEU A 475 9.98 22.61 -11.63
C LEU A 475 8.87 22.03 -12.52
N ILE A 476 8.62 22.61 -13.70
CA ILE A 476 7.60 22.12 -14.63
C ILE A 476 7.94 20.70 -15.10
N ARG A 477 9.21 20.44 -15.41
CA ARG A 477 9.68 19.09 -15.72
C ARG A 477 9.39 18.12 -14.59
N LYS A 478 9.66 18.50 -13.32
CA LYS A 478 9.38 17.65 -12.15
C LYS A 478 7.87 17.42 -11.96
N LEU A 479 7.04 18.43 -12.15
CA LEU A 479 5.58 18.29 -12.13
C LEU A 479 5.08 17.31 -13.19
N SER A 480 5.69 17.30 -14.40
CA SER A 480 5.30 16.42 -15.50
C SER A 480 5.56 14.92 -15.24
N GLU A 481 6.41 14.58 -14.27
CA GLU A 481 6.72 13.20 -13.90
C GLU A 481 5.58 12.52 -13.08
N TYR A 482 4.58 13.28 -12.60
CA TYR A 482 3.53 12.76 -11.72
C TYR A 482 2.76 11.59 -12.32
N ARG A 483 2.32 11.71 -13.56
CA ARG A 483 1.53 10.67 -14.24
C ARG A 483 2.29 9.34 -14.28
N GLU A 484 3.50 9.35 -14.83
CA GLU A 484 4.33 8.15 -15.01
C GLU A 484 4.71 7.51 -13.64
N THR A 485 4.92 8.36 -12.62
CA THR A 485 5.18 7.88 -11.25
C THR A 485 3.97 7.13 -10.69
N VAL A 486 2.76 7.67 -10.87
CA VAL A 486 1.52 6.98 -10.44
C VAL A 486 1.31 5.69 -11.20
N GLU A 487 1.52 5.68 -12.52
CA GLU A 487 1.39 4.48 -13.35
C GLU A 487 2.39 3.40 -12.95
N GLN A 488 3.65 3.77 -12.70
CA GLN A 488 4.68 2.85 -12.20
C GLN A 488 4.31 2.29 -10.84
N ALA A 489 3.92 3.14 -9.89
CA ALA A 489 3.50 2.72 -8.56
C ALA A 489 2.29 1.77 -8.62
N ALA A 490 1.30 2.06 -9.48
CA ALA A 490 0.10 1.24 -9.64
C ALA A 490 0.37 -0.11 -10.33
N GLN A 491 1.34 -0.16 -11.25
CA GLN A 491 1.72 -1.40 -11.92
C GLN A 491 2.31 -2.42 -10.94
N GLY A 492 3.24 -1.98 -10.09
CA GLY A 492 3.91 -2.82 -9.09
C GLY A 492 3.18 -2.89 -7.74
N LEU A 493 2.16 -2.06 -7.52
CA LEU A 493 1.56 -1.77 -6.21
C LEU A 493 2.62 -1.31 -5.20
N GLU A 494 3.53 -0.43 -5.62
CA GLU A 494 4.71 0.03 -4.88
C GLU A 494 4.59 1.51 -4.45
N PRO A 495 4.00 1.81 -3.28
CA PRO A 495 3.77 3.19 -2.81
C PRO A 495 5.03 4.04 -2.66
N HIS A 496 6.18 3.42 -2.43
CA HIS A 496 7.45 4.13 -2.20
C HIS A 496 7.86 5.02 -3.39
N HIS A 497 7.44 4.70 -4.61
CA HIS A 497 7.65 5.55 -5.77
C HIS A 497 6.94 6.90 -5.61
N ILE A 498 5.69 6.91 -5.12
CA ILE A 498 4.96 8.13 -4.83
C ILE A 498 5.66 8.94 -3.73
N CYS A 499 6.09 8.28 -2.64
CA CYS A 499 6.80 8.95 -1.54
C CYS A 499 8.07 9.65 -2.03
N THR A 500 8.90 8.95 -2.81
CA THR A 500 10.14 9.49 -3.37
C THR A 500 9.84 10.70 -4.27
N TYR A 501 8.89 10.55 -5.19
CA TYR A 501 8.51 11.62 -6.11
C TYR A 501 8.00 12.88 -5.37
N LEU A 502 7.10 12.73 -4.40
CA LEU A 502 6.55 13.87 -3.67
C LEU A 502 7.62 14.60 -2.85
N PHE A 503 8.55 13.87 -2.27
CA PHE A 503 9.67 14.46 -1.55
C PHE A 503 10.58 15.27 -2.48
N GLU A 504 10.97 14.72 -3.62
CA GLU A 504 11.79 15.39 -4.62
C GLU A 504 11.06 16.62 -5.21
N LEU A 505 9.75 16.49 -5.49
CA LEU A 505 8.92 17.59 -5.96
C LEU A 505 8.86 18.72 -4.93
N ALA A 506 8.70 18.41 -3.64
CA ALA A 506 8.69 19.42 -2.59
C ALA A 506 10.04 20.12 -2.43
N GLN A 507 11.15 19.38 -2.59
CA GLN A 507 12.49 19.98 -2.61
C GLN A 507 12.69 20.93 -3.80
N GLU A 508 12.22 20.53 -5.00
CA GLU A 508 12.35 21.36 -6.20
C GLU A 508 11.49 22.62 -6.08
N PHE A 509 10.28 22.49 -5.55
CA PHE A 509 9.43 23.65 -5.28
C PHE A 509 10.03 24.61 -4.26
N ASN A 510 10.65 24.11 -3.19
CA ASN A 510 11.30 24.97 -2.21
C ASN A 510 12.46 25.74 -2.83
N ARG A 511 13.31 25.09 -3.66
CA ARG A 511 14.38 25.77 -4.41
C ARG A 511 13.82 26.88 -5.32
N TYR A 512 12.76 26.57 -6.07
CA TYR A 512 12.10 27.55 -6.92
C TYR A 512 11.57 28.73 -6.11
N TYR A 513 10.88 28.48 -4.99
CA TYR A 513 10.28 29.50 -4.15
C TYR A 513 11.31 30.40 -3.45
N GLU A 514 12.48 29.87 -3.11
CA GLU A 514 13.59 30.64 -2.50
C GLU A 514 14.24 31.61 -3.47
N HIS A 515 14.28 31.27 -4.76
CA HIS A 515 14.96 32.07 -5.77
C HIS A 515 14.01 32.99 -6.57
N HIS A 516 12.70 32.76 -6.49
CA HIS A 516 11.73 33.49 -7.30
C HIS A 516 10.59 34.04 -6.44
N GLN A 517 10.53 35.38 -6.35
CA GLN A 517 9.42 36.05 -5.67
C GLN A 517 8.11 35.76 -6.41
N VAL A 518 7.16 35.06 -5.75
CA VAL A 518 5.89 34.67 -6.37
C VAL A 518 4.89 35.81 -6.45
N ILE A 519 4.74 36.61 -5.39
CA ILE A 519 3.74 37.69 -5.25
C ILE A 519 4.41 39.05 -5.39
N GLY A 520 3.71 40.02 -6.00
CA GLY A 520 4.16 41.42 -6.06
C GLY A 520 5.16 41.72 -7.18
N ASN A 521 5.10 40.98 -8.29
CA ASN A 521 5.92 41.23 -9.49
C ASN A 521 5.10 41.00 -10.79
N ASP A 522 5.68 41.31 -11.93
CA ASP A 522 5.05 41.21 -13.25
C ASP A 522 4.72 39.77 -13.70
N LYS A 523 5.35 38.75 -13.10
CA LYS A 523 5.09 37.33 -13.35
C LYS A 523 4.14 36.68 -12.33
N GLU A 524 3.50 37.44 -11.44
CA GLU A 524 2.69 36.91 -10.34
C GLU A 524 1.61 35.94 -10.85
N ALA A 525 0.80 36.33 -11.85
CA ALA A 525 -0.26 35.48 -12.38
C ALA A 525 0.26 34.12 -12.87
N HIS A 526 1.41 34.14 -13.56
CA HIS A 526 2.07 32.94 -14.06
C HIS A 526 2.61 32.06 -12.92
N ARG A 527 3.31 32.65 -11.95
CA ARG A 527 3.89 31.91 -10.81
C ARG A 527 2.83 31.33 -9.88
N ILE A 528 1.72 32.04 -9.68
CA ILE A 528 0.54 31.54 -8.94
C ILE A 528 -0.05 30.32 -9.63
N ALA A 529 -0.08 30.28 -10.97
CA ALA A 529 -0.53 29.10 -11.70
C ALA A 529 0.38 27.87 -11.45
N ILE A 530 1.70 28.06 -11.41
CA ILE A 530 2.65 26.99 -11.09
C ILE A 530 2.49 26.52 -9.65
N VAL A 531 2.32 27.44 -8.69
CA VAL A 531 2.07 27.09 -7.27
C VAL A 531 0.77 26.30 -7.13
N ALA A 532 -0.27 26.64 -7.86
CA ALA A 532 -1.53 25.91 -7.86
C ALA A 532 -1.36 24.47 -8.38
N LEU A 533 -0.69 24.30 -9.51
CA LEU A 533 -0.36 22.98 -10.06
C LEU A 533 0.45 22.12 -9.07
N TYR A 534 1.46 22.73 -8.44
CA TYR A 534 2.24 22.07 -7.39
C TYR A 534 1.36 21.60 -6.23
N ALA A 535 0.51 22.48 -5.69
CA ALA A 535 -0.37 22.16 -4.58
C ALA A 535 -1.35 21.03 -4.93
N ASP A 536 -1.92 21.06 -6.14
CA ASP A 536 -2.87 20.06 -6.61
C ASP A 536 -2.20 18.69 -6.81
N ILE A 537 -1.01 18.63 -7.39
CA ILE A 537 -0.24 17.40 -7.58
C ILE A 537 0.20 16.82 -6.23
N LEU A 538 0.71 17.67 -5.33
CA LEU A 538 1.11 17.22 -4.00
C LEU A 538 -0.09 16.64 -3.23
N LYS A 539 -1.24 17.32 -3.27
CA LYS A 539 -2.50 16.85 -2.68
C LYS A 539 -2.95 15.51 -3.29
N ALA A 540 -2.93 15.40 -4.61
CA ALA A 540 -3.32 14.17 -5.30
C ALA A 540 -2.41 12.99 -4.95
N GLY A 541 -1.09 13.20 -4.90
CA GLY A 541 -0.13 12.18 -4.48
C GLY A 541 -0.29 11.77 -3.02
N LEU A 542 -0.49 12.74 -2.10
CA LEU A 542 -0.79 12.46 -0.69
C LEU A 542 -2.08 11.67 -0.53
N ALA A 543 -3.13 11.98 -1.31
CA ALA A 543 -4.40 11.25 -1.30
C ALA A 543 -4.22 9.77 -1.70
N ILE A 544 -3.37 9.46 -2.69
CA ILE A 544 -3.03 8.07 -3.03
C ILE A 544 -2.41 7.35 -1.83
N LEU A 545 -1.53 8.03 -1.09
CA LEU A 545 -0.92 7.50 0.12
C LEU A 545 -1.90 7.42 1.32
N GLY A 546 -3.12 7.95 1.18
CA GLY A 546 -4.09 8.07 2.28
C GLY A 546 -3.66 9.11 3.33
N ILE A 547 -2.84 10.08 2.94
CA ILE A 547 -2.33 11.15 3.80
C ILE A 547 -3.14 12.41 3.53
N SER A 548 -3.64 13.04 4.59
CA SER A 548 -4.33 14.33 4.51
C SER A 548 -3.39 15.43 4.01
N ALA A 549 -3.92 16.33 3.18
CA ALA A 549 -3.23 17.53 2.70
C ALA A 549 -3.93 18.77 3.27
N PRO A 550 -3.61 19.19 4.51
CA PRO A 550 -4.26 20.31 5.17
C PRO A 550 -3.95 21.63 4.46
N ASN A 551 -4.87 22.59 4.54
CA ASN A 551 -4.65 23.94 4.01
C ASN A 551 -3.84 24.81 4.98
N GLU A 552 -3.92 24.49 6.28
CA GLU A 552 -3.20 25.17 7.37
C GLU A 552 -2.52 24.12 8.27
N MET A 553 -1.39 24.50 8.84
CA MET A 553 -0.60 23.65 9.72
C MET A 553 0.28 24.50 10.66
#